data_3b1bf52b1069318b2b9ad03ddb4871fc
#
_entry.id   3b1bf52b1069318b2b9ad03ddb4871fc
#
_cell.length_a   1.000
_cell.length_b   1.000
_cell.length_c   1.000
_cell.angle_alpha   90.00
_cell.angle_beta   90.00
_cell.angle_gamma   90.00
#
_symmetry.space_group_name_H-M   'P 1'
#
loop_
_entity.id
_entity.type
_entity.pdbx_description
1 polymer ?
#
loop_
_entity_poly.entity_id
_entity_poly.type
_entity_poly.pdbx_seq_one_letter_code
_entity_poly.pdbx_strand_id
1 'polypeptide(L)'
;MEKKTNYSIQTLLESRSFLYVLLLIVTICFVSTYTKIYDVKLDMNGDNIHYYALGKALAEGKGFTNTISFSETPHTHFPPGYPVFVAGVMKFFPDNINAVKIANGILLYAAILLLFFLLKKISGSIIVAFLTCVFCSIHAEILRYATIMMSEMLFLFCSVAAIFLMLSIKPEQLFTQKGVRDTILLVLLLFLVNYIYFV
;
A
#
# COMPACT_ATOMS: atom_id res chain seq x y z
N MET A 1 -23.26 36.88 16.22
CA MET A 1 -23.06 35.54 16.80
C MET A 1 -22.40 34.54 15.84
N GLU A 2 -22.77 34.51 14.57
CA GLU A 2 -22.22 33.61 13.53
C GLU A 2 -20.68 33.66 13.34
N LYS A 3 -20.07 34.85 13.36
CA LYS A 3 -18.61 34.99 13.15
C LYS A 3 -17.76 34.32 14.24
N LYS A 4 -18.21 34.30 15.50
CA LYS A 4 -17.48 33.66 16.61
C LYS A 4 -17.56 32.13 16.55
N THR A 5 -18.68 31.58 16.08
CA THR A 5 -18.91 30.15 15.97
C THR A 5 -18.06 29.56 14.82
N ASN A 6 -17.98 30.24 13.68
CA ASN A 6 -17.13 29.83 12.55
C ASN A 6 -15.63 29.81 12.89
N TYR A 7 -15.16 30.78 13.67
CA TYR A 7 -13.76 30.83 14.10
C TYR A 7 -13.41 29.65 15.03
N SER A 8 -14.33 29.24 15.90
CA SER A 8 -14.16 28.10 16.82
C SER A 8 -14.10 26.75 16.08
N ILE A 9 -14.94 26.56 15.07
CA ILE A 9 -14.97 25.32 14.27
C ILE A 9 -13.71 25.20 13.42
N GLN A 10 -13.25 26.29 12.79
CA GLN A 10 -12.07 26.29 11.95
C GLN A 10 -10.79 25.99 12.76
N THR A 11 -10.68 26.54 13.96
CA THR A 11 -9.58 26.26 14.90
C THR A 11 -9.58 24.81 15.38
N LEU A 12 -10.76 24.21 15.57
CA LEU A 12 -10.89 22.79 15.92
C LEU A 12 -10.41 21.90 14.77
N LEU A 13 -10.85 22.16 13.54
CA LEU A 13 -10.50 21.38 12.36
C LEU A 13 -8.99 21.43 12.03
N GLU A 14 -8.30 22.50 12.43
CA GLU A 14 -6.86 22.67 12.26
C GLU A 14 -6.04 22.10 13.42
N SER A 15 -6.70 21.67 14.52
CA SER A 15 -5.98 21.17 15.68
C SER A 15 -5.34 19.79 15.43
N ARG A 16 -4.13 19.61 15.96
CA ARG A 16 -3.42 18.31 15.89
C ARG A 16 -4.19 17.18 16.59
N SER A 17 -4.84 17.52 17.71
CA SER A 17 -5.65 16.55 18.48
C SER A 17 -6.81 16.02 17.65
N PHE A 18 -7.49 16.88 16.90
CA PHE A 18 -8.57 16.49 16.01
C PHE A 18 -8.07 15.58 14.87
N LEU A 19 -6.93 15.90 14.27
CA LEU A 19 -6.28 15.04 13.27
C LEU A 19 -6.03 13.62 13.82
N TYR A 20 -5.46 13.51 15.03
CA TYR A 20 -5.18 12.20 15.62
C TYR A 20 -6.46 11.41 15.92
N VAL A 21 -7.54 12.07 16.37
CA VAL A 21 -8.84 11.42 16.56
C VAL A 21 -9.38 10.86 15.24
N LEU A 22 -9.31 11.63 14.15
CA LEU A 22 -9.75 11.16 12.83
C LEU A 22 -8.93 9.97 12.32
N LEU A 23 -7.62 10.03 12.47
CA LEU A 23 -6.73 8.92 12.09
C LEU A 23 -7.00 7.68 12.96
N LEU A 24 -7.26 7.85 14.24
CA LEU A 24 -7.65 6.74 15.14
C LEU A 24 -8.95 6.09 14.68
N ILE A 25 -9.97 6.87 14.30
CA ILE A 25 -11.23 6.33 13.79
C ILE A 25 -10.99 5.54 12.50
N VAL A 26 -10.21 6.07 11.54
CA VAL A 26 -9.82 5.35 10.31
C VAL A 26 -9.14 4.02 10.65
N THR A 27 -8.21 4.03 11.61
CA THR A 27 -7.51 2.83 12.08
C THR A 27 -8.46 1.80 12.67
N ILE A 28 -9.39 2.23 13.55
CA ILE A 28 -10.38 1.34 14.15
C ILE A 28 -11.30 0.74 13.08
N CYS A 29 -11.77 1.55 12.14
CA CYS A 29 -12.58 1.06 11.01
C CYS A 29 -11.81 0.03 10.20
N PHE A 30 -10.55 0.32 9.82
CA PHE A 30 -9.70 -0.59 9.06
C PHE A 30 -9.50 -1.91 9.81
N VAL A 31 -8.98 -1.86 11.04
CA VAL A 31 -8.68 -3.07 11.83
C VAL A 31 -9.93 -3.90 12.07
N SER A 32 -11.04 -3.25 12.47
CA SER A 32 -12.31 -3.93 12.72
C SER A 32 -12.87 -4.63 11.49
N THR A 33 -12.77 -4.03 10.31
CA THR A 33 -13.26 -4.65 9.08
C THR A 33 -12.27 -5.72 8.58
N TYR A 34 -10.97 -5.40 8.55
CA TYR A 34 -9.93 -6.32 8.09
C TYR A 34 -9.93 -7.62 8.88
N THR A 35 -10.00 -7.57 10.21
CA THR A 35 -10.04 -8.77 11.05
C THR A 35 -11.29 -9.64 10.85
N LYS A 36 -12.41 -9.04 10.46
CA LYS A 36 -13.65 -9.78 10.18
C LYS A 36 -13.62 -10.51 8.84
N ILE A 37 -12.94 -9.95 7.84
CA ILE A 37 -12.88 -10.54 6.49
C ILE A 37 -11.59 -11.34 6.28
N TYR A 38 -10.64 -11.27 7.23
CA TYR A 38 -9.38 -12.00 7.12
C TYR A 38 -9.65 -13.50 7.09
N ASP A 39 -9.25 -14.15 5.99
CA ASP A 39 -9.36 -15.58 5.82
C ASP A 39 -7.96 -16.21 5.93
N VAL A 40 -7.80 -17.14 6.87
CA VAL A 40 -6.56 -17.93 7.04
C VAL A 40 -6.41 -19.01 5.97
N LYS A 41 -7.47 -19.30 5.19
CA LYS A 41 -7.42 -20.28 4.12
C LYS A 41 -6.44 -19.87 3.03
N LEU A 42 -5.79 -20.87 2.48
CA LEU A 42 -4.94 -20.75 1.31
C LEU A 42 -5.83 -20.83 0.07
N ASP A 43 -6.22 -19.68 -0.45
CA ASP A 43 -6.75 -19.64 -1.79
C ASP A 43 -5.55 -19.61 -2.77
N MET A 44 -5.21 -20.81 -3.26
CA MET A 44 -4.10 -21.00 -4.21
C MET A 44 -4.60 -21.09 -5.65
N ASN A 45 -5.70 -20.43 -5.95
CA ASN A 45 -6.27 -20.38 -7.29
C ASN A 45 -5.71 -19.20 -8.09
N GLY A 46 -5.44 -19.42 -9.37
CA GLY A 46 -4.98 -18.37 -10.28
C GLY A 46 -3.59 -17.83 -9.94
N ASP A 47 -3.42 -16.52 -9.98
CA ASP A 47 -2.12 -15.85 -9.90
C ASP A 47 -1.45 -16.00 -8.53
N ASN A 48 -2.22 -16.23 -7.47
CA ASN A 48 -1.73 -16.38 -6.10
C ASN A 48 -0.66 -17.47 -5.98
N ILE A 49 -0.92 -18.65 -6.62
CA ILE A 49 -0.01 -19.78 -6.57
C ILE A 49 1.31 -19.45 -7.29
N HIS A 50 1.23 -18.71 -8.40
CA HIS A 50 2.40 -18.31 -9.15
C HIS A 50 3.25 -17.31 -8.36
N TYR A 51 2.63 -16.30 -7.75
CA TYR A 51 3.33 -15.35 -6.89
C TYR A 51 3.98 -16.03 -5.68
N TYR A 52 3.28 -16.98 -5.08
CA TYR A 52 3.85 -17.78 -3.99
C TYR A 52 5.07 -18.57 -4.43
N ALA A 53 4.94 -19.35 -5.52
CA ALA A 53 5.99 -20.23 -6.00
C ALA A 53 7.24 -19.44 -6.45
N LEU A 54 7.04 -18.34 -7.18
CA LEU A 54 8.12 -17.46 -7.63
C LEU A 54 8.79 -16.76 -6.44
N GLY A 55 8.02 -16.29 -5.46
CA GLY A 55 8.54 -15.70 -4.23
C GLY A 55 9.36 -16.70 -3.42
N LYS A 56 8.86 -17.93 -3.29
CA LYS A 56 9.56 -19.03 -2.61
C LYS A 56 10.87 -19.39 -3.33
N ALA A 57 10.83 -19.56 -4.66
CA ALA A 57 12.02 -19.86 -5.44
C ALA A 57 13.11 -18.78 -5.27
N LEU A 58 12.71 -17.51 -5.28
CA LEU A 58 13.62 -16.39 -5.02
C LEU A 58 14.17 -16.41 -3.58
N ALA A 59 13.33 -16.69 -2.58
CA ALA A 59 13.76 -16.76 -1.18
C ALA A 59 14.77 -17.89 -0.94
N GLU A 60 14.61 -19.02 -1.65
CA GLU A 60 15.50 -20.18 -1.62
C GLU A 60 16.76 -20.02 -2.50
N GLY A 61 16.91 -18.91 -3.21
CA GLY A 61 18.05 -18.65 -4.09
C GLY A 61 18.03 -19.40 -5.43
N LYS A 62 16.90 -19.97 -5.81
CA LYS A 62 16.70 -20.71 -7.08
C LYS A 62 16.49 -19.79 -8.30
N GLY A 63 16.49 -18.48 -8.07
CA GLY A 63 16.22 -17.50 -9.11
C GLY A 63 14.73 -17.37 -9.45
N PHE A 64 14.40 -16.69 -10.55
CA PHE A 64 13.04 -16.45 -11.01
C PHE A 64 12.54 -17.62 -11.86
N THR A 65 12.27 -18.74 -11.20
CA THR A 65 11.93 -20.01 -11.83
C THR A 65 10.54 -20.48 -11.43
N ASN A 66 9.84 -21.12 -12.36
CA ASN A 66 8.55 -21.73 -12.08
C ASN A 66 8.75 -23.10 -11.44
N THR A 67 8.48 -23.19 -10.14
CA THR A 67 8.58 -24.42 -9.35
C THR A 67 7.26 -25.20 -9.24
N ILE A 68 6.18 -24.73 -9.89
CA ILE A 68 4.88 -25.41 -9.91
C ILE A 68 4.91 -26.56 -10.91
N SER A 69 5.68 -26.43 -11.99
CA SER A 69 5.85 -27.47 -13.00
C SER A 69 7.00 -28.41 -12.62
N PHE A 70 6.94 -29.66 -13.06
CA PHE A 70 8.00 -30.66 -12.82
C PHE A 70 9.36 -30.29 -13.46
N SER A 71 9.38 -29.32 -14.37
CA SER A 71 10.58 -28.73 -14.94
C SER A 71 10.80 -27.34 -14.36
N GLU A 72 11.92 -27.14 -13.67
CA GLU A 72 12.35 -25.81 -13.23
C GLU A 72 12.75 -24.96 -14.46
N THR A 73 11.78 -24.26 -15.04
CA THR A 73 12.00 -23.39 -16.19
C THR A 73 12.01 -21.93 -15.75
N PRO A 74 12.86 -21.08 -16.37
CA PRO A 74 12.81 -19.63 -16.15
C PRO A 74 11.39 -19.10 -16.41
N HIS A 75 10.92 -18.27 -15.51
CA HIS A 75 9.58 -17.70 -15.63
C HIS A 75 9.63 -16.35 -16.35
N THR A 76 8.72 -16.13 -17.29
CA THR A 76 8.69 -14.92 -18.13
C THR A 76 7.32 -14.23 -18.19
N HIS A 77 6.30 -14.79 -17.52
CA HIS A 77 4.92 -14.32 -17.67
C HIS A 77 4.52 -13.30 -16.60
N PHE A 78 4.93 -13.49 -15.35
CA PHE A 78 4.56 -12.57 -14.26
C PHE A 78 5.63 -11.52 -14.01
N PRO A 79 5.24 -10.26 -13.72
CA PRO A 79 6.16 -9.22 -13.32
C PRO A 79 6.91 -9.59 -12.03
N PRO A 80 8.22 -9.30 -11.91
CA PRO A 80 9.02 -9.76 -10.77
C PRO A 80 8.82 -8.93 -9.49
N GLY A 81 8.22 -7.76 -9.55
CA GLY A 81 8.14 -6.86 -8.41
C GLY A 81 7.42 -7.45 -7.20
N TYR A 82 6.24 -8.06 -7.41
CA TYR A 82 5.52 -8.67 -6.31
C TYR A 82 6.15 -9.98 -5.81
N PRO A 83 6.63 -10.92 -6.66
CA PRO A 83 7.44 -12.05 -6.20
C PRO A 83 8.67 -11.68 -5.37
N VAL A 84 9.36 -10.59 -5.71
CA VAL A 84 10.49 -10.07 -4.90
C VAL A 84 10.01 -9.60 -3.53
N PHE A 85 8.87 -8.92 -3.45
CA PHE A 85 8.26 -8.56 -2.17
C PHE A 85 7.91 -9.80 -1.33
N VAL A 86 7.25 -10.80 -1.94
CA VAL A 86 6.92 -12.08 -1.28
C VAL A 86 8.18 -12.78 -0.78
N ALA A 87 9.24 -12.84 -1.60
CA ALA A 87 10.53 -13.41 -1.21
C ALA A 87 11.14 -12.66 -0.01
N GLY A 88 11.04 -11.34 0.01
CA GLY A 88 11.48 -10.51 1.13
C GLY A 88 10.77 -10.90 2.43
N VAL A 89 9.44 -11.05 2.41
CA VAL A 89 8.67 -11.50 3.58
C VAL A 89 9.05 -12.92 4.00
N MET A 90 9.20 -13.85 3.03
CA MET A 90 9.54 -15.24 3.30
C MET A 90 10.95 -15.45 3.86
N LYS A 91 11.88 -14.54 3.61
CA LYS A 91 13.20 -14.57 4.25
C LYS A 91 13.14 -14.41 5.78
N PHE A 92 12.16 -13.63 6.27
CA PHE A 92 11.95 -13.45 7.72
C PHE A 92 10.95 -14.44 8.30
N PHE A 93 9.99 -14.91 7.48
CA PHE A 93 8.91 -15.81 7.87
C PHE A 93 8.81 -16.95 6.85
N PRO A 94 9.73 -17.95 6.89
CA PRO A 94 9.76 -19.02 5.90
C PRO A 94 8.44 -19.78 5.82
N ASP A 95 7.98 -20.03 4.60
CA ASP A 95 6.75 -20.78 4.28
C ASP A 95 5.47 -20.28 4.97
N ASN A 96 5.49 -19.05 5.48
CA ASN A 96 4.35 -18.46 6.19
C ASN A 96 3.53 -17.54 5.27
N ILE A 97 2.52 -18.10 4.64
CA ILE A 97 1.61 -17.36 3.73
C ILE A 97 0.81 -16.29 4.48
N ASN A 98 0.44 -16.55 5.74
CA ASN A 98 -0.26 -15.56 6.54
C ASN A 98 0.60 -14.31 6.76
N ALA A 99 1.92 -14.45 6.88
CA ALA A 99 2.83 -13.31 6.96
C ALA A 99 2.77 -12.43 5.70
N VAL A 100 2.67 -13.05 4.50
CA VAL A 100 2.52 -12.30 3.24
C VAL A 100 1.17 -11.60 3.18
N LYS A 101 0.07 -12.26 3.58
CA LYS A 101 -1.27 -11.66 3.65
C LYS A 101 -1.31 -10.47 4.62
N ILE A 102 -0.72 -10.62 5.80
CA ILE A 102 -0.62 -9.53 6.78
C ILE A 102 0.22 -8.38 6.23
N ALA A 103 1.32 -8.67 5.54
CA ALA A 103 2.14 -7.65 4.88
C ALA A 103 1.33 -6.87 3.81
N ASN A 104 0.48 -7.55 3.02
CA ASN A 104 -0.46 -6.88 2.11
C ASN A 104 -1.46 -5.98 2.87
N GLY A 105 -2.00 -6.45 3.99
CA GLY A 105 -2.86 -5.63 4.86
C GLY A 105 -2.16 -4.38 5.39
N ILE A 106 -0.90 -4.50 5.77
CA ILE A 106 -0.06 -3.37 6.21
C ILE A 106 0.16 -2.38 5.05
N LEU A 107 0.43 -2.88 3.83
CA LEU A 107 0.58 -2.03 2.64
C LEU A 107 -0.70 -1.26 2.34
N LEU A 108 -1.87 -1.91 2.39
CA LEU A 108 -3.15 -1.24 2.19
C LEU A 108 -3.39 -0.18 3.27
N TYR A 109 -3.14 -0.50 4.53
CA TYR A 109 -3.30 0.46 5.62
C TYR A 109 -2.37 1.68 5.44
N ALA A 110 -1.11 1.45 5.09
CA ALA A 110 -0.17 2.52 4.80
C ALA A 110 -0.61 3.36 3.59
N ALA A 111 -1.16 2.73 2.54
CA ALA A 111 -1.72 3.44 1.39
C ALA A 111 -2.91 4.33 1.79
N ILE A 112 -3.81 3.85 2.66
CA ILE A 112 -4.95 4.64 3.18
C ILE A 112 -4.47 5.83 3.99
N LEU A 113 -3.44 5.65 4.85
CA LEU A 113 -2.87 6.77 5.61
C LEU A 113 -2.20 7.81 4.69
N LEU A 114 -1.44 7.36 3.69
CA LEU A 114 -0.86 8.27 2.69
C LEU A 114 -1.95 8.99 1.89
N LEU A 115 -3.01 8.27 1.51
CA LEU A 115 -4.16 8.84 0.81
C LEU A 115 -4.85 9.92 1.64
N PHE A 116 -4.96 9.74 2.96
CA PHE A 116 -5.49 10.76 3.85
C PHE A 116 -4.72 12.09 3.72
N PHE A 117 -3.38 12.03 3.83
CA PHE A 117 -2.55 13.24 3.72
C PHE A 117 -2.55 13.81 2.30
N LEU A 118 -2.60 12.95 1.29
CA LEU A 118 -2.70 13.34 -0.11
C LEU A 118 -4.00 14.12 -0.36
N LEU A 119 -5.14 13.56 0.03
CA LEU A 119 -6.45 14.18 -0.16
C LEU A 119 -6.59 15.48 0.64
N LYS A 120 -6.11 15.49 1.89
CA LYS A 120 -6.05 16.73 2.68
C LYS A 120 -5.26 17.81 1.97
N LYS A 121 -4.14 17.46 1.34
CA LYS A 121 -3.29 18.40 0.60
C LYS A 121 -3.96 18.93 -0.68
N ILE A 122 -4.64 18.04 -1.44
CA ILE A 122 -5.25 18.40 -2.73
C ILE A 122 -6.56 19.16 -2.52
N SER A 123 -7.44 18.67 -1.65
CA SER A 123 -8.77 19.25 -1.43
C SER A 123 -8.79 20.41 -0.46
N GLY A 124 -7.73 20.58 0.34
CA GLY A 124 -7.71 21.53 1.46
C GLY A 124 -8.66 21.16 2.62
N SER A 125 -9.38 20.04 2.52
CA SER A 125 -10.41 19.64 3.49
C SER A 125 -10.03 18.34 4.21
N ILE A 126 -9.91 18.44 5.55
CA ILE A 126 -9.69 17.28 6.41
C ILE A 126 -10.89 16.32 6.42
N ILE A 127 -12.11 16.87 6.24
CA ILE A 127 -13.34 16.08 6.24
C ILE A 127 -13.42 15.21 4.99
N VAL A 128 -13.11 15.76 3.81
CA VAL A 128 -13.06 14.99 2.56
C VAL A 128 -12.05 13.85 2.67
N ALA A 129 -10.85 14.14 3.16
CA ALA A 129 -9.82 13.13 3.38
C ALA A 129 -10.30 12.04 4.34
N PHE A 130 -10.90 12.42 5.46
CA PHE A 130 -11.42 11.50 6.46
C PHE A 130 -12.52 10.59 5.92
N LEU A 131 -13.57 11.16 5.32
CA LEU A 131 -14.70 10.38 4.80
C LEU A 131 -14.28 9.39 3.72
N THR A 132 -13.39 9.81 2.80
CA THR A 132 -12.85 8.91 1.77
C THR A 132 -12.05 7.76 2.40
N CYS A 133 -11.19 8.05 3.38
CA CYS A 133 -10.39 7.01 4.03
C CYS A 133 -11.23 6.06 4.88
N VAL A 134 -12.27 6.55 5.56
CA VAL A 134 -13.24 5.68 6.24
C VAL A 134 -13.93 4.77 5.23
N PHE A 135 -14.42 5.31 4.11
CA PHE A 135 -15.04 4.51 3.05
C PHE A 135 -14.10 3.41 2.54
N CYS A 136 -12.84 3.75 2.23
CA CYS A 136 -11.84 2.75 1.82
C CYS A 136 -11.59 1.70 2.92
N SER A 137 -11.60 2.10 4.20
CA SER A 137 -11.33 1.23 5.34
C SER A 137 -12.45 0.24 5.67
N ILE A 138 -13.68 0.49 5.18
CA ILE A 138 -14.84 -0.40 5.39
C ILE A 138 -15.28 -1.11 4.10
N HIS A 139 -14.65 -0.81 2.97
CA HIS A 139 -15.03 -1.40 1.69
C HIS A 139 -14.51 -2.83 1.58
N ALA A 140 -15.42 -3.80 1.70
CA ALA A 140 -15.09 -5.22 1.81
C ALA A 140 -14.23 -5.74 0.64
N GLU A 141 -14.51 -5.34 -0.61
CA GLU A 141 -13.76 -5.79 -1.78
C GLU A 141 -12.31 -5.30 -1.77
N ILE A 142 -12.07 -4.03 -1.40
CA ILE A 142 -10.69 -3.50 -1.28
C ILE A 142 -9.91 -4.29 -0.22
N LEU A 143 -10.53 -4.54 0.94
CA LEU A 143 -9.89 -5.27 2.02
C LEU A 143 -9.72 -6.76 1.68
N ARG A 144 -10.65 -7.36 0.93
CA ARG A 144 -10.54 -8.75 0.47
C ARG A 144 -9.25 -8.97 -0.34
N TYR A 145 -8.92 -8.07 -1.26
CA TYR A 145 -7.66 -8.15 -2.01
C TYR A 145 -6.42 -8.06 -1.12
N ALA A 146 -6.50 -7.42 0.04
CA ALA A 146 -5.41 -7.41 1.01
C ALA A 146 -5.26 -8.73 1.79
N THR A 147 -6.29 -9.61 1.78
CA THR A 147 -6.25 -10.93 2.45
C THR A 147 -5.80 -12.06 1.54
N ILE A 148 -5.47 -11.77 0.29
CA ILE A 148 -4.97 -12.73 -0.69
C ILE A 148 -3.57 -12.31 -1.16
N MET A 149 -2.82 -13.23 -1.76
CA MET A 149 -1.47 -12.95 -2.28
C MET A 149 -1.53 -12.40 -3.70
N MET A 150 -1.84 -11.11 -3.81
CA MET A 150 -2.00 -10.40 -5.07
C MET A 150 -1.17 -9.11 -5.09
N SER A 151 -0.73 -8.69 -6.25
CA SER A 151 0.16 -7.55 -6.46
C SER A 151 -0.48 -6.18 -6.23
N GLU A 152 -1.81 -6.12 -6.21
CA GLU A 152 -2.60 -4.89 -6.17
C GLU A 152 -2.31 -4.01 -4.96
N MET A 153 -2.04 -4.61 -3.80
CA MET A 153 -1.77 -3.83 -2.58
C MET A 153 -0.42 -3.14 -2.65
N LEU A 154 0.60 -3.82 -3.15
CA LEU A 154 1.92 -3.23 -3.37
C LEU A 154 1.86 -2.15 -4.45
N PHE A 155 1.16 -2.42 -5.56
CA PHE A 155 0.92 -1.45 -6.63
C PHE A 155 0.21 -0.19 -6.12
N LEU A 156 -0.88 -0.35 -5.36
CA LEU A 156 -1.66 0.75 -4.79
C LEU A 156 -0.80 1.61 -3.85
N PHE A 157 -0.06 0.96 -2.94
CA PHE A 157 0.82 1.68 -2.02
C PHE A 157 1.88 2.50 -2.77
N CYS A 158 2.59 1.88 -3.72
CA CYS A 158 3.63 2.56 -4.51
C CYS A 158 3.05 3.69 -5.36
N SER A 159 1.86 3.50 -5.94
CA SER A 159 1.19 4.52 -6.75
C SER A 159 0.77 5.74 -5.92
N VAL A 160 0.13 5.52 -4.76
CA VAL A 160 -0.24 6.63 -3.86
C VAL A 160 1.00 7.34 -3.33
N ALA A 161 2.06 6.60 -2.98
CA ALA A 161 3.33 7.17 -2.53
C ALA A 161 4.00 8.02 -3.63
N ALA A 162 4.00 7.53 -4.87
CA ALA A 162 4.54 8.27 -6.01
C ALA A 162 3.80 9.59 -6.25
N ILE A 163 2.46 9.56 -6.24
CA ILE A 163 1.62 10.77 -6.39
C ILE A 163 1.87 11.73 -5.22
N PHE A 164 1.94 11.22 -4.00
CA PHE A 164 2.21 12.06 -2.81
C PHE A 164 3.57 12.75 -2.91
N LEU A 165 4.62 12.03 -3.32
CA LEU A 165 5.95 12.59 -3.54
C LEU A 165 5.96 13.60 -4.68
N MET A 166 5.37 13.28 -5.82
CA MET A 166 5.27 14.17 -6.97
C MET A 166 4.66 15.52 -6.59
N LEU A 167 3.56 15.52 -5.85
CA LEU A 167 2.91 16.75 -5.38
C LEU A 167 3.64 17.43 -4.20
N SER A 168 4.64 16.78 -3.61
CA SER A 168 5.43 17.33 -2.51
C SER A 168 6.73 17.97 -2.95
N ILE A 169 7.21 17.66 -4.14
CA ILE A 169 8.41 18.24 -4.74
C ILE A 169 8.07 19.66 -5.23
N LYS A 170 8.78 20.65 -4.71
CA LYS A 170 8.66 22.02 -5.16
C LYS A 170 9.73 22.29 -6.22
N PRO A 171 9.39 22.98 -7.35
CA PRO A 171 10.35 23.26 -8.41
C PRO A 171 11.61 23.99 -7.91
N GLU A 172 11.44 24.91 -6.96
CA GLU A 172 12.54 25.69 -6.38
C GLU A 172 13.52 24.84 -5.56
N GLN A 173 13.11 23.65 -5.15
CA GLN A 173 13.90 22.73 -4.31
C GLN A 173 14.55 21.60 -5.10
N LEU A 174 14.32 21.50 -6.42
CA LEU A 174 14.80 20.38 -7.24
C LEU A 174 16.32 20.16 -7.15
N PHE A 175 17.09 21.24 -7.06
CA PHE A 175 18.56 21.18 -6.98
C PHE A 175 19.09 21.15 -5.54
N THR A 176 18.23 21.13 -4.53
CA THR A 176 18.66 20.91 -3.13
C THR A 176 18.88 19.43 -2.87
N GLN A 177 19.70 19.07 -1.87
CA GLN A 177 19.88 17.65 -1.47
C GLN A 177 18.56 16.94 -1.19
N LYS A 178 17.61 17.63 -0.58
CA LYS A 178 16.26 17.09 -0.32
C LYS A 178 15.50 16.87 -1.63
N GLY A 179 15.47 17.83 -2.53
CA GLY A 179 14.78 17.73 -3.81
C GLY A 179 15.34 16.63 -4.70
N VAL A 180 16.67 16.51 -4.77
CA VAL A 180 17.34 15.43 -5.50
C VAL A 180 16.96 14.06 -4.93
N ARG A 181 17.01 13.90 -3.60
CA ARG A 181 16.61 12.64 -2.94
C ARG A 181 15.15 12.29 -3.24
N ASP A 182 14.25 13.27 -3.09
CA ASP A 182 12.81 13.05 -3.28
C ASP A 182 12.49 12.73 -4.75
N THR A 183 13.22 13.33 -5.70
CA THR A 183 13.13 13.01 -7.14
C THR A 183 13.64 11.59 -7.44
N ILE A 184 14.77 11.18 -6.85
CA ILE A 184 15.27 9.80 -7.00
C ILE A 184 14.26 8.79 -6.45
N LEU A 185 13.70 9.05 -5.27
CA LEU A 185 12.65 8.18 -4.69
C LEU A 185 11.42 8.11 -5.58
N LEU A 186 10.99 9.22 -6.18
CA LEU A 186 9.87 9.22 -7.12
C LEU A 186 10.18 8.35 -8.34
N VAL A 187 11.34 8.50 -8.94
CA VAL A 187 11.76 7.69 -10.11
C VAL A 187 11.80 6.20 -9.74
N LEU A 188 12.37 5.86 -8.58
CA LEU A 188 12.41 4.46 -8.11
C LEU A 188 11.00 3.90 -7.86
N LEU A 189 10.09 4.67 -7.28
CA LEU A 189 8.70 4.25 -7.10
C LEU A 189 7.98 4.06 -8.43
N LEU A 190 8.14 4.95 -9.39
CA LEU A 190 7.54 4.82 -10.72
C LEU A 190 8.10 3.60 -11.47
N PHE A 191 9.41 3.34 -11.33
CA PHE A 191 10.02 2.12 -11.87
C PHE A 191 9.45 0.87 -11.20
N LEU A 192 9.31 0.87 -9.88
CA LEU A 192 8.74 -0.24 -9.12
C LEU A 192 7.27 -0.49 -9.51
N VAL A 193 6.46 0.56 -9.66
CA VAL A 193 5.07 0.47 -10.13
C VAL A 193 5.01 -0.24 -11.48
N ASN A 194 5.90 0.13 -12.43
CA ASN A 194 5.99 -0.54 -13.72
C ASN A 194 6.35 -2.03 -13.57
N TYR A 195 7.34 -2.34 -12.73
CA TYR A 195 7.80 -3.72 -12.48
C TYR A 195 6.81 -4.60 -11.72
N ILE A 196 5.83 -4.00 -11.04
CA ILE A 196 4.76 -4.75 -10.34
C ILE A 196 3.64 -5.15 -11.30
N TYR A 197 3.35 -4.33 -12.31
CA TYR A 197 2.12 -4.47 -13.09
C TYR A 197 2.34 -4.63 -14.60
N PHE A 198 3.41 -4.04 -15.15
CA PHE A 198 3.67 -4.03 -16.60
C PHE A 198 5.02 -4.71 -16.89
N VAL A 199 4.98 -5.91 -17.42
CA VAL A 199 6.11 -6.56 -18.11
C VAL A 199 5.61 -7.25 -19.37
#